data_a9fb29d298869c190b5adfa769d7842d
#
_entry.id   a9fb29d298869c190b5adfa769d7842d
#
_cell.length_a   1.000
_cell.length_b   1.000
_cell.length_c   1.000
_cell.angle_alpha   90.00
_cell.angle_beta   90.00
_cell.angle_gamma   90.00
#
_symmetry.space_group_name_H-M   'P 1'
#
loop_
_entity.id
_entity.type
_entity.pdbx_description
1 polymer ?
#
loop_
_entity_poly.entity_id
_entity_poly.type
_entity_poly.pdbx_seq_one_letter_code
_entity_poly.pdbx_strand_id
1 'polypeptide(L)'
;MSELDLSTPYATWVYLNRVVEGPSAALQALLTQYPAEEIAHGIYHRAEWIGPLLARTASRYDWLRQAEDMAAAERVGARLITAESPEWPTEEFDSAFGFYQNSGEAPATFDDQALPPHSLWVRGAPVKQEVAQAVAIVGTRAISRYGWQATQNVVSGLVQHEWTPISGGALGVDTVAHETALHNNGHTVAIAACGIDRDYPARNANLFAKIADNGCVISEFAPETAPKRHRFLTRNRLVAALSHGTVVMEAAFRSGALNTLNWAEALGRVAMAVPGPITTSGSLGCHQRIQEGRAQLVTSACLLYTSDAADERSS
;
A
#
# COMPACT_ATOMS: atom_id res chain seq x y z
N MET A 1 -9.49 -11.37 33.86
CA MET A 1 -8.81 -11.78 32.62
C MET A 1 -9.80 -11.50 31.51
N SER A 2 -9.46 -10.67 30.53
CA SER A 2 -10.28 -10.50 29.33
C SER A 2 -10.30 -11.82 28.57
N GLU A 3 -11.49 -12.26 28.15
CA GLU A 3 -11.67 -13.43 27.29
C GLU A 3 -11.55 -13.00 25.82
N LEU A 4 -11.18 -13.94 24.95
CA LEU A 4 -11.16 -13.73 23.52
C LEU A 4 -12.59 -13.43 23.04
N ASP A 5 -12.81 -12.24 22.50
CA ASP A 5 -14.08 -11.87 21.91
C ASP A 5 -14.13 -12.27 20.43
N LEU A 6 -14.95 -13.25 20.11
CA LEU A 6 -15.28 -13.68 18.75
C LEU A 6 -16.79 -13.59 18.50
N SER A 7 -17.50 -12.76 19.27
CA SER A 7 -18.95 -12.61 19.17
C SER A 7 -19.44 -12.11 17.81
N THR A 8 -18.54 -11.48 17.05
CA THR A 8 -18.79 -10.98 15.69
C THR A 8 -17.63 -11.29 14.75
N PRO A 9 -17.90 -11.50 13.44
CA PRO A 9 -16.82 -11.61 12.43
C PRO A 9 -15.86 -10.43 12.48
N TYR A 10 -16.37 -9.22 12.76
CA TYR A 10 -15.56 -8.02 12.88
C TYR A 10 -14.53 -8.11 14.02
N ALA A 11 -14.94 -8.51 15.22
CA ALA A 11 -14.04 -8.70 16.36
C ALA A 11 -12.98 -9.77 16.09
N THR A 12 -13.36 -10.85 15.40
CA THR A 12 -12.44 -11.90 14.94
C THR A 12 -11.35 -11.34 14.05
N TRP A 13 -11.71 -10.59 13.03
CA TRP A 13 -10.74 -9.99 12.10
C TRP A 13 -9.87 -8.92 12.76
N VAL A 14 -10.40 -8.16 13.73
CA VAL A 14 -9.59 -7.23 14.54
C VAL A 14 -8.52 -7.97 15.33
N TYR A 15 -8.87 -9.11 15.96
CA TYR A 15 -7.90 -9.95 16.64
C TYR A 15 -6.84 -10.50 15.68
N LEU A 16 -7.24 -11.11 14.56
CA LEU A 16 -6.33 -11.66 13.58
C LEU A 16 -5.37 -10.60 13.03
N ASN A 17 -5.87 -9.40 12.69
CA ASN A 17 -5.05 -8.28 12.24
C ASN A 17 -3.98 -7.88 13.25
N ARG A 18 -4.33 -7.88 14.55
CA ARG A 18 -3.41 -7.55 15.65
C ARG A 18 -2.34 -8.62 15.84
N VAL A 19 -2.71 -9.89 15.88
CA VAL A 19 -1.80 -10.98 16.27
C VAL A 19 -0.98 -11.54 15.12
N VAL A 20 -1.50 -11.47 13.87
CA VAL A 20 -0.81 -11.91 12.63
C VAL A 20 -0.34 -10.71 11.82
N GLU A 21 0.38 -9.80 12.39
CA GLU A 21 0.83 -8.56 11.74
C GLU A 21 1.44 -8.80 10.34
N GLY A 22 0.92 -8.09 9.33
CA GLY A 22 1.43 -8.07 7.96
C GLY A 22 1.13 -9.34 7.15
N PRO A 23 1.76 -9.50 5.98
CA PRO A 23 1.50 -10.64 5.08
C PRO A 23 1.90 -11.96 5.73
N SER A 24 1.08 -13.01 5.55
CA SER A 24 1.32 -14.34 6.14
C SER A 24 0.80 -15.45 5.25
N ALA A 25 1.72 -16.19 4.61
CA ALA A 25 1.38 -17.36 3.81
C ALA A 25 0.66 -18.44 4.64
N ALA A 26 1.07 -18.63 5.90
CA ALA A 26 0.42 -19.60 6.79
C ALA A 26 -1.02 -19.22 7.10
N LEU A 27 -1.32 -17.92 7.32
CA LEU A 27 -2.70 -17.48 7.53
C LEU A 27 -3.52 -17.64 6.25
N GLN A 28 -3.01 -17.21 5.10
CA GLN A 28 -3.70 -17.36 3.82
C GLN A 28 -4.03 -18.83 3.53
N ALA A 29 -3.09 -19.74 3.74
CA ALA A 29 -3.31 -21.19 3.54
C ALA A 29 -4.40 -21.75 4.49
N LEU A 30 -4.46 -21.30 5.75
CA LEU A 30 -5.50 -21.74 6.68
C LEU A 30 -6.87 -21.15 6.32
N LEU A 31 -6.94 -19.91 5.87
CA LEU A 31 -8.20 -19.27 5.45
C LEU A 31 -8.87 -19.95 4.25
N THR A 32 -8.12 -20.73 3.46
CA THR A 32 -8.73 -21.54 2.40
C THR A 32 -9.44 -22.81 2.91
N GLN A 33 -9.18 -23.22 4.17
CA GLN A 33 -9.64 -24.49 4.75
C GLN A 33 -10.54 -24.30 5.96
N TYR A 34 -10.37 -23.22 6.71
CA TYR A 34 -11.03 -22.98 7.98
C TYR A 34 -11.60 -21.57 8.04
N PRO A 35 -12.74 -21.38 8.73
CA PRO A 35 -13.26 -20.05 9.05
C PRO A 35 -12.26 -19.24 9.90
N ALA A 36 -12.27 -17.92 9.74
CA ALA A 36 -11.41 -17.00 10.49
C ALA A 36 -11.55 -17.15 12.01
N GLU A 37 -12.77 -17.43 12.49
CA GLU A 37 -13.07 -17.66 13.91
C GLU A 37 -12.36 -18.90 14.45
N GLU A 38 -12.37 -20.00 13.72
CA GLU A 38 -11.69 -21.23 14.11
C GLU A 38 -10.17 -21.03 14.17
N ILE A 39 -9.61 -20.31 13.19
CA ILE A 39 -8.19 -19.94 13.18
C ILE A 39 -7.85 -19.06 14.38
N ALA A 40 -8.69 -18.07 14.72
CA ALA A 40 -8.50 -17.21 15.87
C ALA A 40 -8.50 -18.01 17.18
N HIS A 41 -9.44 -18.94 17.34
CA HIS A 41 -9.46 -19.90 18.46
C HIS A 41 -8.17 -20.73 18.50
N GLY A 42 -7.74 -21.28 17.36
CA GLY A 42 -6.51 -22.07 17.26
C GLY A 42 -5.29 -21.28 17.70
N ILE A 43 -5.19 -19.99 17.30
CA ILE A 43 -4.08 -19.10 17.70
C ILE A 43 -4.11 -18.86 19.21
N TYR A 44 -5.27 -18.48 19.76
CA TYR A 44 -5.41 -18.15 21.16
C TYR A 44 -5.11 -19.33 22.08
N HIS A 45 -5.62 -20.53 21.75
CA HIS A 45 -5.40 -21.75 22.51
C HIS A 45 -4.10 -22.48 22.16
N ARG A 46 -3.28 -21.93 21.27
CA ARG A 46 -1.98 -22.50 20.86
C ARG A 46 -2.12 -23.91 20.28
N ALA A 47 -3.18 -24.14 19.51
CA ALA A 47 -3.46 -25.45 18.91
C ALA A 47 -2.40 -25.86 17.90
N GLU A 48 -1.93 -27.10 17.93
CA GLU A 48 -0.84 -27.56 17.07
C GLU A 48 -1.18 -27.50 15.56
N TRP A 49 -2.44 -27.66 15.19
CA TRP A 49 -2.89 -27.68 13.81
C TRP A 49 -2.70 -26.33 13.07
N ILE A 50 -2.56 -25.19 13.77
CA ILE A 50 -2.27 -23.91 13.12
C ILE A 50 -0.83 -23.80 12.59
N GLY A 51 0.01 -24.79 12.86
CA GLY A 51 1.33 -24.95 12.28
C GLY A 51 2.25 -23.74 12.44
N PRO A 52 2.76 -23.16 11.34
CA PRO A 52 3.70 -22.01 11.40
C PRO A 52 3.19 -20.77 12.12
N LEU A 53 1.85 -20.59 12.23
CA LEU A 53 1.28 -19.47 13.00
C LEU A 53 1.60 -19.56 14.49
N LEU A 54 1.88 -20.74 15.04
CA LEU A 54 2.34 -20.90 16.43
C LEU A 54 3.57 -20.02 16.73
N ALA A 55 4.60 -20.15 15.91
CA ALA A 55 5.83 -19.36 16.06
C ALA A 55 5.58 -17.88 15.76
N ARG A 56 4.85 -17.58 14.68
CA ARG A 56 4.59 -16.21 14.22
C ARG A 56 3.81 -15.38 15.25
N THR A 57 2.88 -15.99 15.95
CA THR A 57 2.01 -15.32 16.94
C THR A 57 2.50 -15.47 18.39
N ALA A 58 3.63 -16.15 18.65
CA ALA A 58 4.08 -16.52 19.99
C ALA A 58 4.14 -15.37 21.00
N SER A 59 4.48 -14.16 20.56
CA SER A 59 4.60 -12.99 21.43
C SER A 59 3.32 -12.15 21.53
N ARG A 60 2.24 -12.53 20.85
CA ARG A 60 1.04 -11.69 20.70
C ARG A 60 -0.28 -12.44 20.76
N TYR A 61 -0.30 -13.78 20.81
CA TYR A 61 -1.53 -14.59 20.77
C TYR A 61 -2.54 -14.22 21.85
N ASP A 62 -2.09 -13.68 22.97
CA ASP A 62 -2.86 -13.24 24.12
C ASP A 62 -3.14 -11.73 24.17
N TRP A 63 -2.84 -11.01 23.07
CA TRP A 63 -3.14 -9.57 22.97
C TRP A 63 -4.62 -9.35 22.65
N LEU A 64 -5.45 -9.41 23.67
CA LEU A 64 -6.90 -9.23 23.58
C LEU A 64 -7.24 -7.74 23.61
N ARG A 65 -7.01 -7.06 22.50
CA ARG A 65 -7.17 -5.61 22.36
C ARG A 65 -8.26 -5.21 21.37
N GLN A 66 -9.21 -6.09 21.08
CA GLN A 66 -10.25 -5.83 20.08
C GLN A 66 -11.04 -4.57 20.39
N ALA A 67 -11.49 -4.40 21.64
CA ALA A 67 -12.28 -3.24 22.06
C ALA A 67 -11.47 -1.93 21.95
N GLU A 68 -10.21 -1.93 22.38
CA GLU A 68 -9.32 -0.77 22.29
C GLU A 68 -9.01 -0.42 20.83
N ASP A 69 -8.76 -1.42 19.98
CA ASP A 69 -8.46 -1.22 18.57
C ASP A 69 -9.68 -0.68 17.81
N MET A 70 -10.87 -1.24 18.07
CA MET A 70 -12.11 -0.72 17.51
C MET A 70 -12.39 0.71 17.97
N ALA A 71 -12.24 1.01 19.26
CA ALA A 71 -12.42 2.36 19.78
C ALA A 71 -11.38 3.35 19.23
N ALA A 72 -10.13 2.92 19.00
CA ALA A 72 -9.11 3.75 18.40
C ALA A 72 -9.42 4.07 16.93
N ALA A 73 -9.91 3.08 16.17
CA ALA A 73 -10.34 3.27 14.80
C ALA A 73 -11.57 4.19 14.70
N GLU A 74 -12.56 3.98 15.56
CA GLU A 74 -13.78 4.79 15.58
C GLU A 74 -13.49 6.27 15.84
N ARG A 75 -12.56 6.59 16.74
CA ARG A 75 -12.14 7.97 17.03
C ARG A 75 -11.67 8.75 15.80
N VAL A 76 -11.16 8.05 14.78
CA VAL A 76 -10.67 8.68 13.55
C VAL A 76 -11.58 8.37 12.35
N GLY A 77 -12.77 7.80 12.57
CA GLY A 77 -13.71 7.43 11.52
C GLY A 77 -13.19 6.31 10.62
N ALA A 78 -12.34 5.41 11.15
CA ALA A 78 -11.81 4.28 10.40
C ALA A 78 -12.63 3.00 10.63
N ARG A 79 -12.57 2.09 9.64
CA ARG A 79 -13.19 0.76 9.66
C ARG A 79 -12.19 -0.30 9.19
N LEU A 80 -12.39 -1.52 9.62
CA LEU A 80 -11.65 -2.68 9.10
C LEU A 80 -12.45 -3.31 7.95
N ILE A 81 -11.76 -3.60 6.85
CA ILE A 81 -12.30 -4.33 5.70
C ILE A 81 -11.54 -5.62 5.46
N THR A 82 -12.21 -6.60 4.88
CA THR A 82 -11.67 -7.92 4.53
C THR A 82 -12.09 -8.31 3.12
N ALA A 83 -11.65 -9.45 2.63
CA ALA A 83 -12.05 -9.97 1.32
C ALA A 83 -13.58 -10.14 1.14
N GLU A 84 -14.33 -10.22 2.24
CA GLU A 84 -15.81 -10.30 2.23
C GLU A 84 -16.48 -8.91 2.13
N SER A 85 -15.71 -7.84 2.30
CA SER A 85 -16.25 -6.47 2.28
C SER A 85 -16.51 -6.00 0.86
N PRO A 86 -17.66 -5.34 0.58
CA PRO A 86 -18.00 -4.87 -0.78
C PRO A 86 -16.99 -3.90 -1.40
N GLU A 87 -16.23 -3.20 -0.56
CA GLU A 87 -15.21 -2.24 -0.97
C GLU A 87 -13.80 -2.84 -1.08
N TRP A 88 -13.65 -4.16 -0.90
CA TRP A 88 -12.36 -4.83 -1.06
C TRP A 88 -11.90 -4.77 -2.51
N PRO A 89 -10.64 -4.37 -2.79
CA PRO A 89 -10.10 -4.24 -4.14
C PRO A 89 -9.63 -5.61 -4.67
N THR A 90 -10.56 -6.52 -4.91
CA THR A 90 -10.29 -7.91 -5.30
C THR A 90 -9.52 -7.97 -6.62
N GLU A 91 -9.96 -7.22 -7.63
CA GLU A 91 -9.37 -7.25 -8.98
C GLU A 91 -7.90 -6.79 -8.96
N GLU A 92 -7.59 -5.73 -8.21
CA GLU A 92 -6.25 -5.19 -8.08
C GLU A 92 -5.32 -6.18 -7.36
N PHE A 93 -5.79 -6.81 -6.28
CA PHE A 93 -4.99 -7.78 -5.56
C PHE A 93 -4.80 -9.10 -6.31
N ASP A 94 -5.85 -9.63 -6.92
CA ASP A 94 -5.78 -10.86 -7.70
C ASP A 94 -4.88 -10.70 -8.92
N SER A 95 -5.00 -9.59 -9.64
CA SER A 95 -4.14 -9.27 -10.76
C SER A 95 -2.67 -9.15 -10.33
N ALA A 96 -2.36 -8.38 -9.26
CA ALA A 96 -0.99 -8.14 -8.83
C ALA A 96 -0.33 -9.38 -8.24
N PHE A 97 -0.94 -9.99 -7.21
CA PHE A 97 -0.35 -11.12 -6.50
C PHE A 97 -0.47 -12.43 -7.29
N GLY A 98 -1.53 -12.58 -8.12
CA GLY A 98 -1.65 -13.70 -9.06
C GLY A 98 -0.56 -13.67 -10.13
N PHE A 99 -0.22 -12.50 -10.67
CA PHE A 99 0.92 -12.34 -11.58
C PHE A 99 2.22 -12.81 -10.93
N TYR A 100 2.52 -12.36 -9.69
CA TYR A 100 3.71 -12.76 -8.96
C TYR A 100 3.82 -14.29 -8.81
N GLN A 101 2.72 -14.93 -8.42
CA GLN A 101 2.68 -16.38 -8.20
C GLN A 101 2.91 -17.19 -9.49
N ASN A 102 2.51 -16.66 -10.64
CA ASN A 102 2.57 -17.34 -11.92
C ASN A 102 3.80 -16.99 -12.77
N SER A 103 4.47 -15.87 -12.53
CA SER A 103 5.55 -15.37 -13.38
C SER A 103 6.85 -16.19 -13.28
N GLY A 104 7.13 -16.81 -12.15
CA GLY A 104 8.37 -17.57 -11.91
C GLY A 104 9.66 -16.74 -11.95
N GLU A 105 9.59 -15.46 -12.30
CA GLU A 105 10.73 -14.54 -12.53
C GLU A 105 10.97 -13.56 -11.38
N ALA A 106 10.08 -13.54 -10.39
CA ALA A 106 10.15 -12.57 -9.33
C ALA A 106 11.33 -12.84 -8.38
N PRO A 107 11.98 -11.79 -7.85
CA PRO A 107 13.09 -11.97 -6.92
C PRO A 107 12.65 -12.71 -5.66
N ALA A 108 13.30 -13.81 -5.32
CA ALA A 108 13.03 -14.61 -4.10
C ALA A 108 13.05 -13.78 -2.79
N THR A 109 13.65 -12.59 -2.81
CA THR A 109 13.66 -11.65 -1.69
C THR A 109 12.28 -11.08 -1.33
N PHE A 110 11.28 -11.26 -2.20
CA PHE A 110 9.90 -10.81 -1.99
C PHE A 110 8.94 -11.92 -1.56
N ASP A 111 9.33 -13.21 -1.67
CA ASP A 111 8.44 -14.37 -1.51
C ASP A 111 7.58 -14.32 -0.23
N ASP A 112 8.17 -14.00 0.90
CA ASP A 112 7.45 -13.92 2.18
C ASP A 112 6.47 -12.73 2.28
N GLN A 113 6.58 -11.75 1.38
CA GLN A 113 5.80 -10.50 1.42
C GLN A 113 4.89 -10.32 0.20
N ALA A 114 5.09 -11.09 -0.88
CA ALA A 114 4.30 -11.01 -2.10
C ALA A 114 2.93 -11.69 -1.96
N LEU A 115 2.20 -11.26 -0.95
CA LEU A 115 0.90 -11.79 -0.57
C LEU A 115 -0.10 -10.63 -0.38
N PRO A 116 -1.39 -10.85 -0.73
CA PRO A 116 -2.42 -9.87 -0.39
C PRO A 116 -2.53 -9.71 1.13
N PRO A 117 -2.99 -8.56 1.61
CA PRO A 117 -3.31 -8.39 3.02
C PRO A 117 -4.53 -9.25 3.38
N HIS A 118 -4.64 -9.71 4.61
CA HIS A 118 -5.82 -10.45 5.08
C HIS A 118 -6.93 -9.50 5.56
N SER A 119 -6.59 -8.27 5.89
CA SER A 119 -7.52 -7.20 6.26
C SER A 119 -6.83 -5.84 6.15
N LEU A 120 -7.62 -4.78 5.99
CA LEU A 120 -7.14 -3.40 5.90
C LEU A 120 -7.99 -2.48 6.77
N TRP A 121 -7.36 -1.59 7.49
CA TRP A 121 -7.99 -0.44 8.12
C TRP A 121 -8.11 0.69 7.10
N VAL A 122 -9.28 1.30 7.03
CA VAL A 122 -9.60 2.35 6.04
C VAL A 122 -10.25 3.54 6.72
N ARG A 123 -9.80 4.74 6.41
CA ARG A 123 -10.41 6.01 6.78
C ARG A 123 -10.74 6.80 5.52
N GLY A 124 -11.99 7.23 5.35
CA GLY A 124 -12.46 7.96 4.17
C GLY A 124 -13.30 7.12 3.21
N ALA A 125 -13.22 7.41 1.92
CA ALA A 125 -14.01 6.80 0.85
C ALA A 125 -13.78 5.27 0.70
N PRO A 126 -14.71 4.55 0.02
CA PRO A 126 -14.56 3.12 -0.26
C PRO A 126 -13.34 2.84 -1.17
N VAL A 127 -12.48 1.89 -0.73
CA VAL A 127 -11.19 1.61 -1.38
C VAL A 127 -11.34 1.22 -2.85
N LYS A 128 -12.26 0.29 -3.17
CA LYS A 128 -12.45 -0.22 -4.52
C LYS A 128 -12.68 0.89 -5.55
N GLN A 129 -13.42 1.92 -5.19
CA GLN A 129 -13.70 3.05 -6.08
C GLN A 129 -12.46 3.93 -6.28
N GLU A 130 -11.69 4.16 -5.21
CA GLU A 130 -10.52 5.03 -5.23
C GLU A 130 -9.34 4.43 -6.00
N VAL A 131 -9.24 3.10 -6.08
CA VAL A 131 -8.11 2.42 -6.74
C VAL A 131 -8.42 1.91 -8.14
N ALA A 132 -9.68 1.97 -8.58
CA ALA A 132 -10.11 1.46 -9.89
C ALA A 132 -9.34 2.09 -11.07
N GLN A 133 -8.91 3.33 -10.95
CA GLN A 133 -8.09 4.03 -11.94
C GLN A 133 -6.98 4.81 -11.22
N ALA A 134 -5.95 4.11 -10.74
CA ALA A 134 -4.95 4.69 -9.87
C ALA A 134 -3.51 4.47 -10.34
N VAL A 135 -2.64 5.47 -10.05
CA VAL A 135 -1.20 5.45 -10.33
C VAL A 135 -0.41 5.81 -9.07
N ALA A 136 0.59 4.99 -8.75
CA ALA A 136 1.49 5.27 -7.64
C ALA A 136 2.51 6.36 -8.01
N ILE A 137 2.58 7.41 -7.20
CA ILE A 137 3.54 8.51 -7.32
C ILE A 137 4.47 8.47 -6.12
N VAL A 138 5.73 8.14 -6.36
CA VAL A 138 6.72 7.95 -5.30
C VAL A 138 8.03 8.67 -5.58
N GLY A 139 8.83 8.93 -4.53
CA GLY A 139 10.12 9.56 -4.74
C GLY A 139 10.87 9.90 -3.45
N THR A 140 11.83 10.78 -3.59
CA THR A 140 12.69 11.23 -2.51
C THR A 140 11.94 12.02 -1.45
N ARG A 141 12.36 11.86 -0.19
CA ARG A 141 11.88 12.70 0.92
C ARG A 141 12.47 14.12 0.90
N ALA A 142 13.63 14.30 0.28
CA ALA A 142 14.31 15.58 0.11
C ALA A 142 14.16 16.03 -1.36
N ILE A 143 12.93 16.42 -1.71
CA ILE A 143 12.57 16.80 -3.08
C ILE A 143 13.29 18.07 -3.51
N SER A 144 13.83 18.07 -4.73
CA SER A 144 14.39 19.26 -5.37
C SER A 144 13.29 20.18 -5.94
N ARG A 145 13.66 21.43 -6.31
CA ARG A 145 12.73 22.32 -7.03
C ARG A 145 12.24 21.67 -8.34
N TYR A 146 13.12 20.99 -9.05
CA TYR A 146 12.78 20.27 -10.27
C TYR A 146 11.78 19.13 -9.97
N GLY A 147 12.10 18.27 -8.99
CA GLY A 147 11.23 17.18 -8.59
C GLY A 147 9.84 17.67 -8.15
N TRP A 148 9.79 18.80 -7.44
CA TRP A 148 8.54 19.43 -7.04
C TRP A 148 7.69 19.87 -8.24
N GLN A 149 8.28 20.58 -9.21
CA GLN A 149 7.58 21.01 -10.42
C GLN A 149 7.16 19.83 -11.30
N ALA A 150 8.03 18.83 -11.48
CA ALA A 150 7.72 17.63 -12.24
C ALA A 150 6.55 16.85 -11.60
N THR A 151 6.54 16.70 -10.26
CA THR A 151 5.45 16.03 -9.53
C THR A 151 4.13 16.76 -9.72
N GLN A 152 4.14 18.09 -9.58
CA GLN A 152 2.91 18.88 -9.81
C GLN A 152 2.39 18.71 -11.24
N ASN A 153 3.25 18.78 -12.25
CA ASN A 153 2.83 18.66 -13.64
C ASN A 153 2.23 17.29 -13.94
N VAL A 154 2.87 16.21 -13.50
CA VAL A 154 2.38 14.84 -13.73
C VAL A 154 1.06 14.62 -12.99
N VAL A 155 0.99 14.97 -11.69
CA VAL A 155 -0.21 14.74 -10.88
C VAL A 155 -1.38 15.60 -11.34
N SER A 156 -1.16 16.86 -11.72
CA SER A 156 -2.23 17.69 -12.28
C SER A 156 -2.80 17.08 -13.57
N GLY A 157 -1.95 16.55 -14.43
CA GLY A 157 -2.38 15.85 -15.63
C GLY A 157 -3.15 14.57 -15.33
N LEU A 158 -2.71 13.78 -14.32
CA LEU A 158 -3.45 12.58 -13.88
C LEU A 158 -4.87 12.94 -13.43
N VAL A 159 -4.99 13.92 -12.54
CA VAL A 159 -6.30 14.35 -12.00
C VAL A 159 -7.22 14.88 -13.11
N GLN A 160 -6.69 15.61 -14.10
CA GLN A 160 -7.48 16.08 -15.25
C GLN A 160 -8.09 14.95 -16.09
N HIS A 161 -7.51 13.76 -16.01
CA HIS A 161 -8.00 12.55 -16.67
C HIS A 161 -8.62 11.53 -15.69
N GLU A 162 -9.06 11.99 -14.53
CA GLU A 162 -9.76 11.20 -13.51
C GLU A 162 -8.95 10.05 -12.91
N TRP A 163 -7.59 10.11 -12.99
CA TRP A 163 -6.71 9.16 -12.33
C TRP A 163 -6.45 9.56 -10.88
N THR A 164 -6.50 8.59 -10.00
CA THR A 164 -6.23 8.75 -8.56
C THR A 164 -4.75 8.52 -8.26
N PRO A 165 -4.00 9.54 -7.78
CA PRO A 165 -2.64 9.34 -7.28
C PRO A 165 -2.64 8.55 -5.97
N ILE A 166 -1.88 7.46 -5.92
CA ILE A 166 -1.60 6.69 -4.69
C ILE A 166 -0.19 7.01 -4.22
N SER A 167 0.02 7.21 -2.92
CA SER A 167 1.36 7.37 -2.35
C SER A 167 1.43 6.94 -0.89
N GLY A 168 2.61 7.07 -0.30
CA GLY A 168 2.87 6.65 1.07
C GLY A 168 2.69 7.71 2.15
N GLY A 169 2.38 8.95 1.79
CA GLY A 169 2.23 10.06 2.72
C GLY A 169 3.55 10.56 3.35
N ALA A 170 4.72 10.16 2.86
CA ALA A 170 6.02 10.64 3.33
C ALA A 170 6.25 12.11 2.98
N LEU A 171 7.27 12.75 3.60
CA LEU A 171 7.73 14.07 3.17
C LEU A 171 8.28 14.01 1.73
N GLY A 172 8.31 15.13 1.03
CA GLY A 172 8.85 15.26 -0.31
C GLY A 172 7.85 14.92 -1.39
N VAL A 173 8.19 14.01 -2.31
CA VAL A 173 7.36 13.67 -3.48
C VAL A 173 5.95 13.25 -3.09
N ASP A 174 5.80 12.38 -2.09
CA ASP A 174 4.49 11.88 -1.64
C ASP A 174 3.59 13.04 -1.15
N THR A 175 4.15 13.96 -0.34
CA THR A 175 3.42 15.15 0.12
C THR A 175 2.96 16.00 -1.07
N VAL A 176 3.86 16.30 -2.01
CA VAL A 176 3.53 17.13 -3.19
C VAL A 176 2.48 16.44 -4.07
N ALA A 177 2.55 15.13 -4.23
CA ALA A 177 1.57 14.37 -4.99
C ALA A 177 0.16 14.51 -4.39
N HIS A 178 0.00 14.26 -3.10
CA HIS A 178 -1.29 14.39 -2.43
C HIS A 178 -1.80 15.84 -2.42
N GLU A 179 -0.96 16.82 -2.09
CA GLU A 179 -1.33 18.24 -2.10
C GLU A 179 -1.77 18.71 -3.49
N THR A 180 -1.07 18.28 -4.54
CA THR A 180 -1.42 18.63 -5.92
C THR A 180 -2.75 18.01 -6.34
N ALA A 181 -3.01 16.74 -6.01
CA ALA A 181 -4.29 16.10 -6.30
C ALA A 181 -5.44 16.88 -5.64
N LEU A 182 -5.33 17.15 -4.34
CA LEU A 182 -6.34 17.88 -3.58
C LEU A 182 -6.53 19.33 -4.09
N HIS A 183 -5.44 20.00 -4.49
CA HIS A 183 -5.51 21.35 -5.05
C HIS A 183 -6.27 21.41 -6.38
N ASN A 184 -6.21 20.35 -7.16
CA ASN A 184 -6.94 20.19 -8.42
C ASN A 184 -8.32 19.55 -8.22
N ASN A 185 -8.85 19.48 -7.00
CA ASN A 185 -10.12 18.86 -6.63
C ASN A 185 -10.20 17.37 -7.04
N GLY A 186 -9.07 16.68 -7.12
CA GLY A 186 -8.99 15.26 -7.39
C GLY A 186 -8.97 14.42 -6.11
N HIS A 187 -9.22 13.13 -6.29
CA HIS A 187 -9.08 12.13 -5.26
C HIS A 187 -7.61 11.74 -5.07
N THR A 188 -7.26 11.19 -3.91
CA THR A 188 -5.93 10.63 -3.65
C THR A 188 -5.97 9.61 -2.53
N VAL A 189 -5.11 8.59 -2.61
CA VAL A 189 -5.03 7.51 -1.63
C VAL A 189 -3.68 7.50 -0.94
N ALA A 190 -3.68 7.56 0.39
CA ALA A 190 -2.47 7.39 1.20
C ALA A 190 -2.44 5.99 1.83
N ILE A 191 -1.34 5.25 1.63
CA ILE A 191 -1.13 3.97 2.28
C ILE A 191 -0.13 4.17 3.42
N ALA A 192 -0.58 3.99 4.67
CA ALA A 192 0.20 4.21 5.87
C ALA A 192 1.05 2.98 6.25
N ALA A 193 2.19 3.22 6.91
CA ALA A 193 3.06 2.17 7.44
C ALA A 193 3.04 2.11 8.99
N CYS A 194 1.92 2.50 9.57
CA CYS A 194 1.63 2.54 11.01
C CYS A 194 0.12 2.36 11.22
N GLY A 195 -0.34 2.31 12.46
CA GLY A 195 -1.77 2.23 12.76
C GLY A 195 -2.56 3.35 12.11
N ILE A 196 -3.79 3.06 11.71
CA ILE A 196 -4.68 3.99 10.97
C ILE A 196 -4.98 5.28 11.76
N ASP A 197 -4.88 5.22 13.08
CA ASP A 197 -5.05 6.32 14.02
C ASP A 197 -3.81 7.21 14.19
N ARG A 198 -2.72 6.91 13.45
CA ARG A 198 -1.44 7.64 13.53
C ARG A 198 -1.10 8.30 12.21
N ASP A 199 -1.07 9.61 12.19
CA ASP A 199 -0.56 10.37 11.04
C ASP A 199 0.98 10.44 11.10
N TYR A 200 1.64 9.73 10.21
CA TYR A 200 3.10 9.76 10.12
C TYR A 200 3.60 10.07 8.69
N PRO A 201 4.46 11.09 8.52
CA PRO A 201 5.04 11.95 9.56
C PRO A 201 4.02 12.92 10.17
N ALA A 202 4.15 13.25 11.45
CA ALA A 202 3.21 14.14 12.17
C ALA A 202 3.04 15.51 11.50
N ARG A 203 4.06 15.97 10.75
CA ARG A 203 3.99 17.21 9.96
C ARG A 203 2.88 17.17 8.91
N ASN A 204 2.52 15.99 8.43
CA ASN A 204 1.49 15.79 7.42
C ASN A 204 0.10 15.44 8.02
N ALA A 205 -0.12 15.60 9.34
CA ALA A 205 -1.39 15.25 9.97
C ALA A 205 -2.60 15.94 9.30
N ASN A 206 -2.50 17.25 9.04
CA ASN A 206 -3.56 17.98 8.33
C ASN A 206 -3.76 17.49 6.87
N LEU A 207 -2.69 17.02 6.23
CA LEU A 207 -2.77 16.43 4.90
C LEU A 207 -3.50 15.10 4.93
N PHE A 208 -3.20 14.22 5.89
CA PHE A 208 -3.92 12.95 6.06
C PHE A 208 -5.41 13.15 6.33
N ALA A 209 -5.79 14.16 7.12
CA ALA A 209 -7.19 14.51 7.32
C ALA A 209 -7.87 14.88 5.99
N LYS A 210 -7.26 15.79 5.21
CA LYS A 210 -7.78 16.18 3.89
C LYS A 210 -7.85 15.03 2.89
N ILE A 211 -6.89 14.09 2.93
CA ILE A 211 -6.90 12.88 2.11
C ILE A 211 -8.12 12.01 2.49
N ALA A 212 -8.39 11.84 3.77
CA ALA A 212 -9.55 11.07 4.21
C ALA A 212 -10.89 11.73 3.82
N ASP A 213 -10.94 13.05 3.72
CA ASP A 213 -12.14 13.81 3.30
C ASP A 213 -12.38 13.72 1.77
N ASN A 214 -11.34 13.48 0.96
CA ASN A 214 -11.39 13.56 -0.51
C ASN A 214 -10.77 12.31 -1.20
N GLY A 215 -10.82 11.18 -0.55
CA GLY A 215 -10.25 9.91 -0.96
C GLY A 215 -10.16 9.00 0.25
N CYS A 216 -9.08 8.25 0.41
CA CYS A 216 -8.93 7.40 1.59
C CYS A 216 -7.48 7.26 2.09
N VAL A 217 -7.38 6.93 3.38
CA VAL A 217 -6.15 6.47 4.03
C VAL A 217 -6.32 5.00 4.36
N ILE A 218 -5.33 4.19 3.99
CA ILE A 218 -5.33 2.74 4.15
C ILE A 218 -4.15 2.32 5.02
N SER A 219 -4.35 1.37 5.93
CA SER A 219 -3.28 0.71 6.67
C SER A 219 -3.54 -0.78 6.86
N GLU A 220 -2.50 -1.59 6.70
CA GLU A 220 -2.52 -3.02 7.05
C GLU A 220 -2.28 -3.25 8.55
N PHE A 221 -1.82 -2.23 9.27
CA PHE A 221 -1.39 -2.33 10.66
C PHE A 221 -2.50 -1.91 11.62
N ALA A 222 -2.66 -2.70 12.69
CA ALA A 222 -3.64 -2.42 13.73
C ALA A 222 -3.44 -1.03 14.37
N PRO A 223 -4.51 -0.38 14.87
CA PRO A 223 -4.43 0.91 15.55
C PRO A 223 -3.30 0.96 16.61
N GLU A 224 -2.80 2.14 16.89
CA GLU A 224 -1.68 2.40 17.81
C GLU A 224 -0.33 1.79 17.40
N THR A 225 -0.26 1.08 16.27
CA THR A 225 1.00 0.50 15.78
C THR A 225 1.99 1.60 15.37
N ALA A 226 3.17 1.63 15.99
CA ALA A 226 4.20 2.63 15.72
C ALA A 226 4.85 2.43 14.33
N PRO A 227 5.27 3.51 13.64
CA PRO A 227 6.02 3.40 12.41
C PRO A 227 7.39 2.76 12.66
N LYS A 228 7.77 1.74 11.87
CA LYS A 228 9.08 1.07 11.92
C LYS A 228 9.63 0.89 10.50
N ARG A 229 10.97 0.89 10.35
CA ARG A 229 11.64 0.83 9.04
C ARG A 229 11.13 -0.32 8.16
N HIS A 230 11.02 -1.53 8.69
CA HIS A 230 10.55 -2.69 7.92
C HIS A 230 9.10 -2.52 7.45
N ARG A 231 8.21 -1.88 8.25
CA ARG A 231 6.82 -1.64 7.86
C ARG A 231 6.67 -0.74 6.64
N PHE A 232 7.56 0.24 6.46
CA PHE A 232 7.60 1.05 5.23
C PHE A 232 7.93 0.21 4.01
N LEU A 233 8.86 -0.75 4.12
CA LEU A 233 9.23 -1.63 3.00
C LEU A 233 8.10 -2.62 2.68
N THR A 234 7.50 -3.22 3.70
CA THR A 234 6.36 -4.14 3.54
C THR A 234 5.14 -3.44 2.93
N ARG A 235 4.83 -2.21 3.39
CA ARG A 235 3.72 -1.42 2.88
C ARG A 235 3.86 -1.07 1.39
N ASN A 236 5.08 -0.88 0.89
CA ASN A 236 5.32 -0.47 -0.50
C ASN A 236 4.73 -1.46 -1.51
N ARG A 237 4.57 -2.74 -1.16
CA ARG A 237 3.89 -3.70 -2.02
C ARG A 237 2.42 -3.34 -2.26
N LEU A 238 1.75 -2.76 -1.26
CA LEU A 238 0.36 -2.33 -1.39
C LEU A 238 0.24 -1.07 -2.26
N VAL A 239 1.22 -0.16 -2.18
CA VAL A 239 1.28 1.02 -3.07
C VAL A 239 1.37 0.58 -4.53
N ALA A 240 2.21 -0.41 -4.83
CA ALA A 240 2.34 -0.96 -6.17
C ALA A 240 1.12 -1.81 -6.58
N ALA A 241 0.63 -2.70 -5.69
CA ALA A 241 -0.47 -3.62 -6.01
C ALA A 241 -1.79 -2.90 -6.33
N LEU A 242 -2.09 -1.81 -5.59
CA LEU A 242 -3.32 -1.02 -5.73
C LEU A 242 -3.24 0.05 -6.83
N SER A 243 -2.22 -0.02 -7.70
CA SER A 243 -2.05 0.92 -8.81
C SER A 243 -1.80 0.19 -10.12
N HIS A 244 -2.20 0.77 -11.24
CA HIS A 244 -1.92 0.25 -12.58
C HIS A 244 -0.44 0.40 -12.96
N GLY A 245 0.22 1.40 -12.39
CA GLY A 245 1.65 1.63 -12.58
C GLY A 245 2.26 2.48 -11.47
N THR A 246 3.58 2.48 -11.39
CA THR A 246 4.35 3.26 -10.41
C THR A 246 5.30 4.22 -11.13
N VAL A 247 5.18 5.51 -10.84
CA VAL A 247 6.05 6.57 -11.34
C VAL A 247 7.00 7.02 -10.24
N VAL A 248 8.31 6.87 -10.46
CA VAL A 248 9.34 7.46 -9.59
C VAL A 248 9.70 8.85 -10.11
N MET A 249 9.34 9.88 -9.35
CA MET A 249 9.53 11.29 -9.75
C MET A 249 10.98 11.76 -9.59
N GLU A 250 11.60 11.42 -8.48
CA GLU A 250 12.99 11.75 -8.17
C GLU A 250 13.54 10.72 -7.17
N ALA A 251 14.66 10.06 -7.51
CA ALA A 251 15.30 9.08 -6.63
C ALA A 251 16.80 8.98 -6.85
N ALA A 252 17.57 9.00 -5.76
CA ALA A 252 18.98 8.61 -5.76
C ALA A 252 19.12 7.07 -5.82
N PHE A 253 20.31 6.54 -6.12
CA PHE A 253 20.58 5.11 -6.31
C PHE A 253 20.07 4.17 -5.21
N ARG A 254 20.06 4.62 -3.95
CA ARG A 254 19.63 3.83 -2.78
C ARG A 254 18.35 4.37 -2.15
N SER A 255 17.48 4.96 -2.95
CA SER A 255 16.20 5.50 -2.46
C SER A 255 15.20 4.39 -2.14
N GLY A 256 14.43 4.59 -1.06
CA GLY A 256 13.29 3.73 -0.72
C GLY A 256 12.19 3.71 -1.79
N ALA A 257 12.07 4.76 -2.61
CA ALA A 257 11.13 4.81 -3.72
C ALA A 257 11.42 3.74 -4.79
N LEU A 258 12.70 3.40 -5.00
CA LEU A 258 13.08 2.31 -5.92
C LEU A 258 12.61 0.93 -5.43
N ASN A 259 12.36 0.75 -4.13
CA ASN A 259 11.74 -0.47 -3.62
C ASN A 259 10.29 -0.59 -4.09
N THR A 260 9.52 0.51 -4.13
CA THR A 260 8.16 0.50 -4.68
C THR A 260 8.17 0.20 -6.18
N LEU A 261 9.14 0.73 -6.93
CA LEU A 261 9.31 0.41 -8.34
C LEU A 261 9.62 -1.07 -8.57
N ASN A 262 10.50 -1.65 -7.74
CA ASN A 262 10.80 -3.09 -7.80
C ASN A 262 9.55 -3.95 -7.50
N TRP A 263 8.68 -3.48 -6.60
CA TRP A 263 7.38 -4.13 -6.37
C TRP A 263 6.47 -4.02 -7.59
N ALA A 264 6.43 -2.86 -8.27
CA ALA A 264 5.64 -2.71 -9.49
C ALA A 264 6.07 -3.74 -10.55
N GLU A 265 7.36 -3.87 -10.82
CA GLU A 265 7.91 -4.89 -11.74
C GLU A 265 7.52 -6.30 -11.30
N ALA A 266 7.73 -6.65 -10.03
CA ALA A 266 7.44 -7.96 -9.48
C ALA A 266 5.95 -8.34 -9.56
N LEU A 267 5.06 -7.36 -9.44
CA LEU A 267 3.61 -7.53 -9.47
C LEU A 267 3.00 -7.33 -10.87
N GLY A 268 3.82 -7.25 -11.93
CA GLY A 268 3.34 -7.06 -13.30
C GLY A 268 2.73 -5.68 -13.57
N ARG A 269 3.04 -4.68 -12.74
CA ARG A 269 2.59 -3.31 -12.93
C ARG A 269 3.60 -2.50 -13.75
N VAL A 270 3.11 -1.51 -14.48
CA VAL A 270 3.99 -0.66 -15.28
C VAL A 270 4.96 0.13 -14.38
N ALA A 271 6.25 -0.06 -14.60
CA ALA A 271 7.31 0.65 -13.90
C ALA A 271 7.78 1.86 -14.72
N MET A 272 7.74 3.05 -14.14
CA MET A 272 8.00 4.31 -14.82
C MET A 272 8.91 5.22 -14.00
N ALA A 273 9.72 6.05 -14.68
CA ALA A 273 10.59 7.00 -14.03
C ALA A 273 10.68 8.33 -14.80
N VAL A 274 10.70 9.42 -14.06
CA VAL A 274 10.89 10.76 -14.62
C VAL A 274 12.39 11.02 -14.73
N PRO A 275 12.92 11.40 -15.91
CA PRO A 275 14.31 11.82 -16.07
C PRO A 275 14.53 13.14 -15.33
N GLY A 276 15.74 13.38 -14.88
CA GLY A 276 16.08 14.63 -14.19
C GLY A 276 17.43 15.16 -14.60
N PRO A 277 17.89 16.26 -13.99
CA PRO A 277 19.18 16.84 -14.30
C PRO A 277 20.34 15.85 -14.05
N ILE A 278 21.22 15.66 -15.03
CA ILE A 278 22.40 14.79 -14.91
C ILE A 278 23.47 15.35 -13.95
N THR A 279 23.34 16.60 -13.58
CA THR A 279 24.28 17.32 -12.71
C THR A 279 23.99 17.13 -11.21
N THR A 280 22.90 16.43 -10.86
CA THR A 280 22.52 16.19 -9.48
C THR A 280 22.40 14.71 -9.18
N SER A 281 22.74 14.30 -7.96
CA SER A 281 22.61 12.90 -7.52
C SER A 281 21.15 12.45 -7.29
N GLY A 282 20.23 13.41 -7.21
CA GLY A 282 18.81 13.14 -6.89
C GLY A 282 18.05 12.34 -7.94
N SER A 283 18.50 12.38 -9.21
CA SER A 283 17.83 11.67 -10.33
C SER A 283 18.59 10.42 -10.81
N LEU A 284 19.75 10.10 -10.22
CA LEU A 284 20.59 9.00 -10.68
C LEU A 284 19.92 7.62 -10.59
N GLY A 285 19.04 7.41 -9.60
CA GLY A 285 18.27 6.18 -9.49
C GLY A 285 17.23 6.04 -10.61
N CYS A 286 16.56 7.13 -10.99
CA CYS A 286 15.64 7.16 -12.14
C CYS A 286 16.41 6.86 -13.44
N HIS A 287 17.54 7.54 -13.67
CA HIS A 287 18.38 7.33 -14.86
C HIS A 287 18.84 5.88 -14.99
N GLN A 288 19.30 5.28 -13.88
CA GLN A 288 19.71 3.88 -13.86
C GLN A 288 18.58 2.94 -14.29
N ARG A 289 17.38 3.10 -13.73
CA ARG A 289 16.24 2.24 -14.07
C ARG A 289 15.80 2.38 -15.53
N ILE A 290 15.83 3.60 -16.06
CA ILE A 290 15.56 3.85 -17.47
C ILE A 290 16.64 3.21 -18.35
N GLN A 291 17.92 3.38 -18.02
CA GLN A 291 19.05 2.81 -18.76
C GLN A 291 19.02 1.27 -18.76
N GLU A 292 18.65 0.65 -17.64
CA GLU A 292 18.53 -0.81 -17.49
C GLU A 292 17.30 -1.38 -18.21
N GLY A 293 16.43 -0.54 -18.79
CA GLY A 293 15.16 -0.96 -19.37
C GLY A 293 14.12 -1.42 -18.34
N ARG A 294 14.33 -1.13 -17.05
CA ARG A 294 13.48 -1.51 -15.93
C ARG A 294 12.45 -0.45 -15.55
N ALA A 295 12.46 0.68 -16.22
CA ALA A 295 11.42 1.69 -16.10
C ALA A 295 11.26 2.43 -17.43
N GLN A 296 10.03 2.64 -17.84
CA GLN A 296 9.70 3.50 -18.97
C GLN A 296 9.98 4.96 -18.60
N LEU A 297 10.57 5.72 -19.54
CA LEU A 297 10.78 7.14 -19.35
C LEU A 297 9.47 7.89 -19.51
N VAL A 298 9.10 8.70 -18.50
CA VAL A 298 7.89 9.54 -18.51
C VAL A 298 8.25 11.00 -18.34
N THR A 299 7.72 11.86 -19.20
CA THR A 299 7.89 13.33 -19.13
C THR A 299 6.58 14.09 -18.92
N SER A 300 5.44 13.42 -19.07
CA SER A 300 4.10 14.00 -18.89
C SER A 300 3.07 12.92 -18.56
N ALA A 301 1.92 13.33 -18.05
CA ALA A 301 0.81 12.40 -17.77
C ALA A 301 0.31 11.66 -19.04
N CYS A 302 0.37 12.27 -20.22
CA CYS A 302 -0.09 11.66 -21.47
C CYS A 302 0.63 10.34 -21.80
N LEU A 303 1.88 10.16 -21.39
CA LEU A 303 2.64 8.92 -21.64
C LEU A 303 2.16 7.75 -20.78
N LEU A 304 1.40 8.03 -19.71
CA LEU A 304 0.81 7.01 -18.84
C LEU A 304 -0.37 6.29 -19.50
N TYR A 305 -1.07 6.97 -20.44
CA TYR A 305 -2.24 6.40 -21.15
C TYR A 305 -1.86 5.59 -22.38
N THR A 306 -0.70 5.88 -22.99
CA THR A 306 -0.28 5.19 -24.22
C THR A 306 0.28 3.80 -23.96
N SER A 307 0.70 3.48 -22.73
CA SER A 307 1.13 2.14 -22.35
C SER A 307 -0.05 1.16 -22.27
N ASP A 308 -1.22 1.57 -21.73
CA ASP A 308 -2.42 0.73 -21.67
C ASP A 308 -3.03 0.49 -23.07
N ALA A 309 -3.01 1.52 -23.95
CA ALA A 309 -3.50 1.40 -25.32
C ALA A 309 -2.59 0.55 -26.23
N ALA A 310 -1.36 0.28 -25.86
CA ALA A 310 -0.44 -0.60 -26.60
C ALA A 310 -0.71 -2.08 -26.26
N ASP A 311 -1.09 -2.40 -25.03
CA ASP A 311 -1.40 -3.78 -24.59
C ASP A 311 -2.74 -4.27 -25.15
N GLU A 312 -3.76 -3.40 -25.30
CA GLU A 312 -5.04 -3.75 -25.94
C GLU A 312 -4.92 -4.03 -27.45
N ARG A 313 -3.85 -3.58 -28.12
CA ARG A 313 -3.61 -3.86 -29.56
C ARG A 313 -2.78 -5.12 -29.80
N SER A 314 -2.31 -5.78 -28.74
CA SER A 314 -1.47 -6.99 -28.81
C SER A 314 -2.21 -8.26 -28.40
N SER A 315 -3.49 -8.13 -28.06
CA SER A 315 -4.45 -9.23 -27.80
C SER A 315 -5.49 -9.29 -28.99
#